data_16f0b21719e1de1f90a39c300973c156
#
_entry.id   16f0b21719e1de1f90a39c300973c156
#
_cell.length_a   1.000
_cell.length_b   1.000
_cell.length_c   1.000
_cell.angle_alpha   90.00
_cell.angle_beta   90.00
_cell.angle_gamma   90.00
#
_symmetry.space_group_name_H-M   'P 1'
#
loop_
_entity.id
_entity.type
_entity.pdbx_description
1 polymer ?
#
loop_
_entity_poly.entity_id
_entity_poly.type
_entity_poly.pdbx_seq_one_letter_code
_entity_poly.pdbx_strand_id
1 'polypeptide(L)'
;MQGDAKVIDYLNKGLRHELTAINQYWLHYRLLNNWGLLEMAKVWRKESIEEMEHADKFTDRILFLDGFPNMQVLDPLRIGQNVKEIIECDLAAEIGARALYQEAATYCHGVKDYVSRDLFEKLMKDEEHHIDFLETQLDLIGRVGLELYTQKHIGGLESES
;
A
#
# COMPACT_ATOMS: atom_id res chain seq x y z
N MET A 1 5.66 -14.91 -22.99
CA MET A 1 5.23 -14.02 -24.09
C MET A 1 5.96 -12.69 -23.98
N GLN A 2 6.60 -12.25 -25.04
CA GLN A 2 7.38 -11.02 -24.98
C GLN A 2 6.46 -9.80 -24.88
N GLY A 3 6.67 -8.97 -23.83
CA GLY A 3 5.89 -7.76 -23.60
C GLY A 3 6.60 -6.49 -24.04
N ASP A 4 5.83 -5.40 -24.05
CA ASP A 4 6.36 -4.06 -24.30
C ASP A 4 7.32 -3.66 -23.18
N ALA A 5 8.51 -3.17 -23.52
CA ALA A 5 9.55 -2.84 -22.54
C ALA A 5 9.10 -1.78 -21.53
N LYS A 6 8.30 -0.80 -21.97
CA LYS A 6 7.82 0.26 -21.07
C LYS A 6 6.68 -0.23 -20.20
N VAL A 7 5.86 -1.19 -20.65
CA VAL A 7 4.87 -1.85 -19.80
C VAL A 7 5.60 -2.59 -18.65
N ILE A 8 6.65 -3.33 -18.98
CA ILE A 8 7.44 -4.05 -17.98
C ILE A 8 8.07 -3.05 -16.99
N ASP A 9 8.54 -1.90 -17.47
CA ASP A 9 9.08 -0.85 -16.61
C ASP A 9 8.01 -0.31 -15.65
N TYR A 10 6.80 -0.05 -16.12
CA TYR A 10 5.69 0.36 -15.25
C TYR A 10 5.31 -0.71 -14.24
N LEU A 11 5.30 -1.98 -14.64
CA LEU A 11 5.03 -3.08 -13.70
C LEU A 11 6.09 -3.15 -12.61
N ASN A 12 7.37 -2.94 -12.96
CA ASN A 12 8.44 -2.88 -11.98
C ASN A 12 8.34 -1.65 -11.08
N LYS A 13 7.87 -0.51 -11.59
CA LYS A 13 7.60 0.66 -10.74
C LYS A 13 6.47 0.37 -9.75
N GLY A 14 5.44 -0.33 -10.18
CA GLY A 14 4.37 -0.79 -9.30
C GLY A 14 4.89 -1.75 -8.24
N LEU A 15 5.70 -2.72 -8.64
CA LEU A 15 6.34 -3.66 -7.73
C LEU A 15 7.19 -2.95 -6.68
N ARG A 16 8.01 -1.98 -7.11
CA ARG A 16 8.81 -1.15 -6.21
C ARG A 16 7.94 -0.44 -5.18
N HIS A 17 6.83 0.13 -5.62
CA HIS A 17 5.88 0.79 -4.71
C HIS A 17 5.32 -0.21 -3.70
N GLU A 18 4.86 -1.37 -4.15
CA GLU A 18 4.28 -2.38 -3.27
C GLU A 18 5.29 -2.93 -2.26
N LEU A 19 6.51 -3.20 -2.69
CA LEU A 19 7.58 -3.65 -1.78
C LEU A 19 7.90 -2.59 -0.72
N THR A 20 7.89 -1.32 -1.11
CA THR A 20 8.05 -0.20 -0.18
C THR A 20 6.89 -0.14 0.81
N ALA A 21 5.66 -0.24 0.31
CA ALA A 21 4.44 -0.20 1.13
C ALA A 21 4.37 -1.38 2.11
N ILE A 22 4.75 -2.59 1.68
CA ILE A 22 4.82 -3.77 2.56
C ILE A 22 5.66 -3.46 3.79
N ASN A 23 6.87 -2.91 3.58
CA ASN A 23 7.79 -2.61 4.67
C ASN A 23 7.28 -1.45 5.53
N GLN A 24 6.70 -0.42 4.92
CA GLN A 24 6.19 0.74 5.64
C GLN A 24 5.01 0.36 6.54
N TYR A 25 4.02 -0.37 6.01
CA TYR A 25 2.89 -0.86 6.80
C TYR A 25 3.34 -1.85 7.88
N TRP A 26 4.30 -2.71 7.55
CA TRP A 26 4.85 -3.66 8.51
C TRP A 26 5.49 -2.95 9.71
N LEU A 27 6.36 -1.98 9.47
CA LEU A 27 6.98 -1.23 10.56
C LEU A 27 5.93 -0.44 11.33
N HIS A 28 4.98 0.22 10.65
CA HIS A 28 3.89 0.93 11.32
C HIS A 28 3.06 -0.02 12.19
N TYR A 29 2.73 -1.22 11.69
CA TYR A 29 2.07 -2.24 12.48
C TYR A 29 2.85 -2.56 13.77
N ARG A 30 4.16 -2.76 13.67
CA ARG A 30 4.99 -3.07 14.84
C ARG A 30 5.06 -1.91 15.84
N LEU A 31 5.14 -0.68 15.34
CA LEU A 31 5.10 0.51 16.19
C LEU A 31 3.76 0.61 16.93
N LEU A 32 2.65 0.46 16.22
CA LEU A 32 1.31 0.49 16.82
C LEU A 32 1.17 -0.59 17.90
N ASN A 33 1.65 -1.79 17.62
CA ASN A 33 1.64 -2.89 18.58
C ASN A 33 2.48 -2.56 19.81
N ASN A 34 3.65 -1.99 19.62
CA ASN A 34 4.54 -1.59 20.69
C ASN A 34 3.95 -0.47 21.57
N TRP A 35 3.12 0.39 20.99
CA TRP A 35 2.43 1.46 21.72
C TRP A 35 1.16 0.97 22.42
N GLY A 36 0.83 -0.31 22.33
CA GLY A 36 -0.36 -0.90 22.96
C GLY A 36 -1.65 -0.71 22.18
N LEU A 37 -1.59 -0.25 20.94
CA LEU A 37 -2.75 -0.02 20.09
C LEU A 37 -3.05 -1.27 19.27
N LEU A 38 -3.43 -2.35 19.97
CA LEU A 38 -3.51 -3.70 19.40
C LEU A 38 -4.57 -3.84 18.30
N GLU A 39 -5.71 -3.19 18.43
CA GLU A 39 -6.76 -3.27 17.42
C GLU A 39 -6.36 -2.57 16.13
N MET A 40 -5.72 -1.40 16.23
CA MET A 40 -5.20 -0.69 15.08
C MET A 40 -4.06 -1.46 14.42
N ALA A 41 -3.18 -2.05 15.23
CA ALA A 41 -2.07 -2.86 14.75
C ALA A 41 -2.54 -4.02 13.86
N LYS A 42 -3.64 -4.68 14.21
CA LYS A 42 -4.23 -5.77 13.40
C LYS A 42 -4.61 -5.30 12.00
N VAL A 43 -5.19 -4.12 11.89
CA VAL A 43 -5.59 -3.54 10.60
C VAL A 43 -4.35 -3.24 9.75
N TRP A 44 -3.32 -2.63 10.35
CA TRP A 44 -2.07 -2.32 9.65
C TRP A 44 -1.31 -3.57 9.19
N ARG A 45 -1.33 -4.63 10.01
CA ARG A 45 -0.76 -5.92 9.60
C ARG A 45 -1.46 -6.48 8.37
N LYS A 46 -2.79 -6.42 8.37
CA LYS A 46 -3.59 -6.89 7.24
C LYS A 46 -3.27 -6.11 5.96
N GLU A 47 -3.10 -4.79 6.08
CA GLU A 47 -2.72 -3.94 4.95
C GLU A 47 -1.36 -4.34 4.37
N SER A 48 -0.36 -4.60 5.22
CA SER A 48 0.95 -5.07 4.76
C SER A 48 0.82 -6.38 3.95
N ILE A 49 -0.04 -7.30 4.39
CA ILE A 49 -0.28 -8.57 3.68
C ILE A 49 -0.99 -8.32 2.35
N GLU A 50 -1.95 -7.41 2.29
CA GLU A 50 -2.63 -7.06 1.04
C GLU A 50 -1.64 -6.48 0.01
N GLU A 51 -0.72 -5.63 0.44
CA GLU A 51 0.34 -5.11 -0.43
C GLU A 51 1.26 -6.22 -0.96
N MET A 52 1.48 -7.27 -0.16
CA MET A 52 2.22 -8.44 -0.60
C MET A 52 1.47 -9.20 -1.71
N GLU A 53 0.16 -9.31 -1.61
CA GLU A 53 -0.67 -9.91 -2.67
C GLU A 53 -0.63 -9.08 -3.96
N HIS A 54 -0.58 -7.76 -3.85
CA HIS A 54 -0.38 -6.89 -5.00
C HIS A 54 1.00 -7.11 -5.65
N ALA A 55 2.03 -7.26 -4.83
CA ALA A 55 3.39 -7.55 -5.31
C ALA A 55 3.44 -8.88 -6.07
N ASP A 56 2.72 -9.91 -5.62
CA ASP A 56 2.59 -11.17 -6.33
C ASP A 56 2.03 -10.96 -7.75
N LYS A 57 0.98 -10.17 -7.87
CA LYS A 57 0.32 -9.91 -9.16
C LYS A 57 1.24 -9.20 -10.14
N PHE A 58 1.99 -8.20 -9.68
CA PHE A 58 2.98 -7.52 -10.53
C PHE A 58 4.10 -8.46 -10.94
N THR A 59 4.61 -9.24 -10.01
CA THR A 59 5.68 -10.21 -10.26
C THR A 59 5.26 -11.23 -11.32
N ASP A 60 4.08 -11.82 -11.16
CA ASP A 60 3.54 -12.80 -12.09
C ASP A 60 3.36 -12.23 -13.49
N ARG A 61 2.86 -11.00 -13.59
CA ARG A 61 2.67 -10.35 -14.89
C ARG A 61 3.99 -10.04 -15.57
N ILE A 62 4.99 -9.57 -14.82
CA ILE A 62 6.34 -9.31 -15.35
C ILE A 62 6.93 -10.60 -15.92
N LEU A 63 6.86 -11.69 -15.16
CA LEU A 63 7.39 -13.00 -15.59
C LEU A 63 6.67 -13.51 -16.81
N PHE A 64 5.35 -13.37 -16.89
CA PHE A 64 4.57 -13.77 -18.05
C PHE A 64 4.99 -13.01 -19.31
N LEU A 65 5.36 -11.73 -19.16
CA LEU A 65 5.80 -10.89 -20.28
C LEU A 65 7.31 -11.04 -20.59
N ASP A 66 7.95 -12.08 -20.06
CA ASP A 66 9.39 -12.37 -20.21
C ASP A 66 10.27 -11.23 -19.69
N GLY A 67 9.75 -10.48 -18.71
CA GLY A 67 10.50 -9.46 -18.01
C GLY A 67 11.21 -10.03 -16.78
N PHE A 68 11.97 -9.17 -16.10
CA PHE A 68 12.68 -9.54 -14.89
C PHE A 68 12.18 -8.69 -13.71
N PRO A 69 11.55 -9.31 -12.68
CA PRO A 69 11.08 -8.56 -11.52
C PRO A 69 12.24 -8.01 -10.70
N ASN A 70 12.21 -6.73 -10.40
CA ASN A 70 13.22 -6.08 -9.58
C ASN A 70 12.75 -6.05 -8.12
N MET A 71 13.32 -6.92 -7.28
CA MET A 71 13.00 -7.02 -5.85
C MET A 71 13.96 -6.22 -4.96
N GLN A 72 14.99 -5.57 -5.54
CA GLN A 72 16.06 -4.96 -4.76
C GLN A 72 15.86 -3.48 -4.48
N VAL A 73 15.14 -2.77 -5.34
CA VAL A 73 14.99 -1.32 -5.23
C VAL A 73 13.71 -0.98 -4.48
N LEU A 74 13.87 -0.27 -3.37
CA LEU A 74 12.76 0.29 -2.59
C LEU A 74 12.88 1.81 -2.58
N ASP A 75 11.73 2.48 -2.39
CA ASP A 75 11.72 3.90 -2.07
C ASP A 75 12.03 4.09 -0.58
N PRO A 76 12.53 5.28 -0.17
CA PRO A 76 12.68 5.57 1.24
C PRO A 76 11.34 5.43 1.98
N LEU A 77 11.37 4.75 3.15
CA LEU A 77 10.17 4.62 3.97
C LEU A 77 9.86 5.95 4.65
N ARG A 78 8.58 6.26 4.75
CA ARG A 78 8.07 7.41 5.52
C ARG A 78 7.44 6.86 6.79
N ILE A 79 8.12 7.02 7.92
CA ILE A 79 7.69 6.40 9.18
C ILE A 79 7.16 7.47 10.12
N GLY A 80 5.90 7.30 10.57
CA GLY A 80 5.25 8.21 11.49
C GLY A 80 5.75 8.02 12.93
N GLN A 81 5.84 9.12 13.67
CA GLN A 81 6.27 9.13 15.07
C GLN A 81 5.08 9.01 16.03
N ASN A 82 3.87 9.14 15.52
CA ASN A 82 2.62 9.01 16.27
C ASN A 82 1.52 8.50 15.34
N VAL A 83 0.34 8.22 15.90
CA VAL A 83 -0.79 7.65 15.15
C VAL A 83 -1.20 8.52 13.95
N LYS A 84 -1.29 9.82 14.14
CA LYS A 84 -1.70 10.74 13.07
C LYS A 84 -0.68 10.75 11.94
N GLU A 85 0.60 10.84 12.28
CA GLU A 85 1.68 10.82 11.27
C GLU A 85 1.74 9.49 10.51
N ILE A 86 1.50 8.37 11.19
CA ILE A 86 1.41 7.06 10.52
C ILE A 86 0.36 7.11 9.41
N ILE A 87 -0.84 7.59 9.75
CA ILE A 87 -1.93 7.67 8.78
C ILE A 87 -1.59 8.64 7.63
N GLU A 88 -1.00 9.79 7.96
CA GLU A 88 -0.59 10.76 6.94
C GLU A 88 0.49 10.21 5.99
N CYS A 89 1.49 9.52 6.54
CA CYS A 89 2.54 8.89 5.73
C CYS A 89 1.98 7.83 4.79
N ASP A 90 1.09 6.98 5.30
CA ASP A 90 0.50 5.91 4.51
C ASP A 90 -0.46 6.48 3.45
N LEU A 91 -1.21 7.52 3.79
CA LEU A 91 -2.08 8.20 2.82
C LEU A 91 -1.26 8.78 1.66
N ALA A 92 -0.14 9.43 1.95
CA ALA A 92 0.74 9.97 0.91
C ALA A 92 1.27 8.86 -0.02
N ALA A 93 1.62 7.69 0.54
CA ALA A 93 2.06 6.55 -0.23
C ALA A 93 0.95 6.04 -1.17
N GLU A 94 -0.27 5.91 -0.66
CA GLU A 94 -1.41 5.41 -1.45
C GLU A 94 -1.80 6.37 -2.57
N ILE A 95 -1.76 7.67 -2.32
CA ILE A 95 -2.02 8.69 -3.34
C ILE A 95 -0.98 8.60 -4.46
N GLY A 96 0.29 8.42 -4.10
CA GLY A 96 1.37 8.22 -5.07
C GLY A 96 1.18 6.96 -5.92
N ALA A 97 0.78 5.87 -5.28
CA ALA A 97 0.49 4.61 -5.98
C ALA A 97 -0.64 4.76 -6.98
N ARG A 98 -1.74 5.37 -6.56
CA ARG A 98 -2.90 5.59 -7.42
C ARG A 98 -2.52 6.38 -8.66
N ALA A 99 -1.75 7.44 -8.49
CA ALA A 99 -1.30 8.27 -9.61
C ALA A 99 -0.41 7.47 -10.58
N LEU A 100 0.51 6.67 -10.05
CA LEU A 100 1.37 5.79 -10.87
C LEU A 100 0.54 4.78 -11.65
N TYR A 101 -0.43 4.13 -11.02
CA TYR A 101 -1.24 3.10 -11.66
C TYR A 101 -2.15 3.67 -12.74
N GLN A 102 -2.65 4.88 -12.54
CA GLN A 102 -3.41 5.58 -13.57
C GLN A 102 -2.55 5.88 -14.80
N GLU A 103 -1.35 6.39 -14.60
CA GLU A 103 -0.40 6.66 -15.68
C GLU A 103 -0.05 5.37 -16.42
N ALA A 104 0.24 4.32 -15.70
CA ALA A 104 0.59 3.02 -16.26
C ALA A 104 -0.58 2.41 -17.06
N ALA A 105 -1.80 2.48 -16.54
CA ALA A 105 -2.99 2.00 -17.23
C ALA A 105 -3.20 2.75 -18.55
N THR A 106 -2.99 4.06 -18.54
CA THR A 106 -3.09 4.90 -19.73
C THR A 106 -2.07 4.47 -20.80
N TYR A 107 -0.83 4.24 -20.39
CA TYR A 107 0.20 3.76 -21.31
C TYR A 107 -0.16 2.38 -21.88
N CYS A 108 -0.56 1.45 -21.02
CA CYS A 108 -0.94 0.09 -21.44
C CYS A 108 -2.10 0.12 -22.46
N HIS A 109 -3.07 1.00 -22.27
CA HIS A 109 -4.15 1.22 -23.22
C HIS A 109 -3.59 1.66 -24.57
N GLY A 110 -2.66 2.58 -24.60
CA GLY A 110 -2.07 3.12 -25.82
C GLY A 110 -1.33 2.07 -26.65
N VAL A 111 -0.69 1.09 -26.02
CA VAL A 111 0.01 -0.01 -26.68
C VAL A 111 -0.84 -1.28 -26.80
N LYS A 112 -2.10 -1.20 -26.41
CA LYS A 112 -3.09 -2.28 -26.50
C LYS A 112 -2.78 -3.48 -25.63
N ASP A 113 -2.05 -3.31 -24.54
CA ASP A 113 -1.90 -4.31 -23.49
C ASP A 113 -3.04 -4.16 -22.49
N TYR A 114 -4.20 -4.66 -22.87
CA TYR A 114 -5.42 -4.52 -22.08
C TYR A 114 -5.38 -5.35 -20.78
N VAL A 115 -4.63 -6.43 -20.75
CA VAL A 115 -4.52 -7.27 -19.54
C VAL A 115 -3.68 -6.58 -18.48
N SER A 116 -2.55 -5.97 -18.85
CA SER A 116 -1.76 -5.15 -17.93
C SER A 116 -2.54 -3.92 -17.49
N ARG A 117 -3.28 -3.27 -18.40
CA ARG A 117 -4.17 -2.16 -18.07
C ARG A 117 -5.20 -2.58 -17.02
N ASP A 118 -5.86 -3.72 -17.19
CA ASP A 118 -6.83 -4.25 -16.24
C ASP A 118 -6.22 -4.48 -14.86
N LEU A 119 -5.00 -5.01 -14.82
CA LEU A 119 -4.26 -5.20 -13.57
C LEU A 119 -4.05 -3.87 -12.85
N PHE A 120 -3.54 -2.85 -13.55
CA PHE A 120 -3.34 -1.52 -12.97
C PHE A 120 -4.65 -0.89 -12.51
N GLU A 121 -5.72 -1.03 -13.28
CA GLU A 121 -7.04 -0.50 -12.90
C GLU A 121 -7.58 -1.17 -11.63
N LYS A 122 -7.43 -2.49 -11.52
CA LYS A 122 -7.86 -3.22 -10.32
C LYS A 122 -7.08 -2.81 -9.09
N LEU A 123 -5.77 -2.68 -9.20
CA LEU A 123 -4.94 -2.23 -8.10
C LEU A 123 -5.20 -0.76 -7.76
N MET A 124 -5.43 0.08 -8.76
CA MET A 124 -5.83 1.47 -8.53
C MET A 124 -7.12 1.55 -7.71
N LYS A 125 -8.09 0.68 -7.99
CA LYS A 125 -9.33 0.61 -7.22
C LYS A 125 -9.08 0.22 -5.76
N ASP A 126 -8.19 -0.74 -5.53
CA ASP A 126 -7.81 -1.13 -4.17
C ASP A 126 -7.15 0.05 -3.43
N GLU A 127 -6.27 0.80 -4.12
CA GLU A 127 -5.64 1.98 -3.54
C GLU A 127 -6.67 3.07 -3.22
N GLU A 128 -7.72 3.23 -4.03
CA GLU A 128 -8.80 4.17 -3.71
C GLU A 128 -9.55 3.78 -2.44
N HIS A 129 -9.75 2.48 -2.20
CA HIS A 129 -10.32 2.00 -0.94
C HIS A 129 -9.41 2.33 0.26
N HIS A 130 -8.11 2.15 0.12
CA HIS A 130 -7.15 2.49 1.16
C HIS A 130 -7.14 3.99 1.42
N ILE A 131 -7.16 4.81 0.38
CA ILE A 131 -7.22 6.28 0.48
C ILE A 131 -8.46 6.70 1.25
N ASP A 132 -9.63 6.18 0.87
CA ASP A 132 -10.89 6.50 1.54
C ASP A 132 -10.86 6.12 3.02
N PHE A 133 -10.34 4.93 3.33
CA PHE A 133 -10.18 4.48 4.71
C PHE A 133 -9.26 5.43 5.50
N LEU A 134 -8.10 5.76 4.97
CA LEU A 134 -7.12 6.62 5.67
C LEU A 134 -7.64 8.05 5.84
N GLU A 135 -8.28 8.60 4.81
CA GLU A 135 -8.92 9.92 4.91
C GLU A 135 -10.02 9.94 5.97
N THR A 136 -10.80 8.87 6.06
CA THR A 136 -11.83 8.72 7.10
C THR A 136 -11.21 8.72 8.50
N GLN A 137 -10.08 8.03 8.68
CA GLN A 137 -9.41 8.03 9.99
C GLN A 137 -8.91 9.42 10.38
N LEU A 138 -8.33 10.16 9.43
CA LEU A 138 -7.89 11.53 9.68
C LEU A 138 -9.07 12.45 10.01
N ASP A 139 -10.19 12.30 9.32
CA ASP A 139 -11.40 13.06 9.59
C ASP A 139 -11.93 12.79 11.00
N LEU A 140 -11.94 11.52 11.43
CA LEU A 140 -12.35 11.15 12.78
C LEU A 140 -11.42 11.75 13.84
N ILE A 141 -10.11 11.73 13.61
CA ILE A 141 -9.14 12.39 14.51
C ILE A 141 -9.46 13.87 14.64
N GLY A 142 -9.77 14.54 13.53
CA GLY A 142 -10.14 15.94 13.54
C GLY A 142 -11.43 16.22 14.31
N ARG A 143 -12.38 15.29 14.28
CA ARG A 143 -13.69 15.47 14.95
C ARG A 143 -13.65 15.16 16.44
N VAL A 144 -13.01 14.07 16.85
CA VAL A 144 -13.05 13.62 18.25
C VAL A 144 -11.76 13.90 19.01
N GLY A 145 -10.71 14.28 18.33
CA GLY A 145 -9.39 14.47 18.91
C GLY A 145 -8.56 13.19 18.90
N LEU A 146 -7.24 13.35 18.87
CA LEU A 146 -6.32 12.23 18.76
C LEU A 146 -6.41 11.26 19.94
N GLU A 147 -6.59 11.78 21.14
CA GLU A 147 -6.64 10.94 22.36
C GLU A 147 -7.86 10.03 22.37
N LEU A 148 -9.06 10.55 22.07
CA LEU A 148 -10.27 9.73 22.02
C LEU A 148 -10.21 8.73 20.88
N TYR A 149 -9.71 9.15 19.72
CA TYR A 149 -9.53 8.26 18.59
C TYR A 149 -8.59 7.10 18.96
N THR A 150 -7.45 7.42 19.54
CA THR A 150 -6.43 6.43 19.93
C THR A 150 -6.97 5.45 20.98
N GLN A 151 -7.72 5.95 21.97
CA GLN A 151 -8.32 5.13 23.03
C GLN A 151 -9.21 4.03 22.46
N LYS A 152 -9.93 4.31 21.40
CA LYS A 152 -10.82 3.36 20.72
C LYS A 152 -10.09 2.15 20.18
N HIS A 153 -8.79 2.26 19.91
CA HIS A 153 -8.00 1.25 19.19
C HIS A 153 -7.03 0.46 20.11
N ILE A 154 -7.12 0.65 21.41
CA ILE A 154 -6.30 -0.07 22.39
C ILE A 154 -6.64 -1.56 22.39
N GLY A 155 -7.93 -1.89 22.33
CA GLY A 155 -8.39 -3.27 22.43
C GLY A 155 -8.55 -3.77 23.85
N GLY A 156 -8.86 -5.04 24.00
CA GLY A 156 -8.98 -5.69 25.30
C GLY A 156 -7.62 -5.98 25.93
N LEU A 157 -7.63 -6.24 27.24
CA LEU A 157 -6.43 -6.65 27.94
C LEU A 157 -6.18 -8.13 27.64
N GLU A 158 -5.07 -8.41 26.96
CA GLU A 158 -4.65 -9.77 26.64
C GLU A 158 -3.25 -10.00 27.19
N SER A 159 -3.06 -11.12 27.87
CA SER A 159 -1.72 -11.55 28.28
C SER A 159 -1.12 -12.37 27.15
N GLU A 160 0.12 -12.08 26.77
CA GLU A 160 0.88 -12.92 25.87
C GLU A 160 1.40 -14.14 26.62
N SER A 161 1.08 -15.29 26.10
CA SER A 161 1.61 -16.54 26.61
C SER A 161 2.81 -16.98 25.79
#